data_1949afdd02da89dfd3d4c2b36aff4135
#
_entry.id   1949afdd02da89dfd3d4c2b36aff4135
#
_cell.length_a   1.000
_cell.length_b   1.000
_cell.length_c   1.000
_cell.angle_alpha   90.00
_cell.angle_beta   90.00
_cell.angle_gamma   90.00
#
_symmetry.space_group_name_H-M   'P 1'
#
loop_
_entity.id
_entity.type
_entity.pdbx_description
1 polymer ?
#
loop_
_entity_poly.entity_id
_entity_poly.type
_entity_poly.pdbx_seq_one_letter_code
_entity_poly.pdbx_strand_id
1 'polypeptide(L)'
;MKTIRLLFILLMGIQAAAAQPLQRVAPEQVGMSSRHLTYADRAIEQAIAEDGIPGAVLAVVRHGKMAYLKAYGHRSLLPEVEPMTTNTVFDMASCSKAMSTAISVMILAEQGKLRMLDPVSRYIPHFKDWQSADGKEKQTIRIQDLMTHTSGLPSYAPVAQVARQYGQPNPDGLMEYIATCPRDFRPQTDFQYSCLNFITLQHIVETVSGQSLRQFAKEHIFDVLGMEHTDYLPCRQDKDGHWVNTDDVPQWAQNGASLIAPTEQQPDGQVLRGQVHDPLARIMNSGISGNAGVFSCADDIALLCAALQNGGEWNGRRILSPQGVQAMRTVPRAVASLGRTLGWDCFTAYASNNGDLFGPHTYSHTGYTGTSIVIDPDTDTSVILLINAVHPKDEHSVVRLRSLVANAVAASIQPTPRTYTDHYYQRFLQFMDEPPVTPQDIVMLGNSLTENGGDWGQRLGWKHVVNRGIIGDEVMGVYDRLHQILPGHPRKLFLLIGINDVSHGLTADSIAGLIRLTVERIRRESPQTHLYLQSLLPINESFGRYRLLTGKTETVPQINALLRELAREQQIDFIDLFPLFTEKGTNVLRKELTTDGLHLNEDGYRIWVKALKKYR
;
A
#
# COMPACT_ATOMS: atom_id res chain seq x y z
N MET A 1 12.35 -63.69 -29.88
CA MET A 1 12.04 -62.94 -28.64
C MET A 1 12.56 -61.52 -28.81
N LYS A 2 11.69 -60.58 -29.18
CA LYS A 2 12.04 -59.13 -29.32
C LYS A 2 11.50 -58.40 -28.09
N THR A 3 12.41 -57.90 -27.27
CA THR A 3 12.11 -57.10 -26.07
C THR A 3 11.80 -55.68 -26.48
N ILE A 4 10.56 -55.27 -26.34
CA ILE A 4 10.11 -53.85 -26.52
C ILE A 4 10.41 -53.13 -25.22
N ARG A 5 11.34 -52.15 -25.25
CA ARG A 5 11.55 -51.19 -24.17
C ARG A 5 10.55 -50.06 -24.33
N LEU A 6 9.58 -49.99 -23.44
CA LEU A 6 8.70 -48.85 -23.28
C LEU A 6 9.49 -47.69 -22.64
N LEU A 7 9.67 -46.61 -23.38
CA LEU A 7 10.22 -45.36 -22.88
C LEU A 7 9.05 -44.52 -22.34
N PHE A 8 8.89 -44.48 -21.02
CA PHE A 8 7.97 -43.54 -20.37
C PHE A 8 8.63 -42.14 -20.38
N ILE A 9 8.18 -41.29 -21.29
CA ILE A 9 8.48 -39.83 -21.22
C ILE A 9 7.54 -39.25 -20.20
N LEU A 10 8.08 -38.95 -19.03
CA LEU A 10 7.40 -38.16 -17.99
C LEU A 10 7.35 -36.72 -18.47
N LEU A 11 6.26 -36.29 -19.12
CA LEU A 11 5.92 -34.88 -19.31
C LEU A 11 5.58 -34.30 -17.93
N MET A 12 6.57 -33.79 -17.23
CA MET A 12 6.31 -32.82 -16.17
C MET A 12 5.77 -31.56 -16.85
N GLY A 13 4.45 -31.44 -16.88
CA GLY A 13 3.80 -30.16 -17.15
C GLY A 13 4.24 -29.17 -16.07
N ILE A 14 5.13 -28.24 -16.42
CA ILE A 14 5.35 -27.04 -15.64
C ILE A 14 4.04 -26.27 -15.73
N GLN A 15 3.12 -26.52 -14.79
CA GLN A 15 2.06 -25.57 -14.52
C GLN A 15 2.79 -24.29 -14.07
N ALA A 16 2.81 -23.28 -14.93
CA ALA A 16 3.16 -21.94 -14.52
C ALA A 16 2.17 -21.57 -13.39
N ALA A 17 2.64 -21.68 -12.15
CA ALA A 17 1.85 -21.21 -11.01
C ALA A 17 1.53 -19.73 -11.30
N ALA A 18 0.25 -19.40 -11.33
CA ALA A 18 -0.16 -18.00 -11.41
C ALA A 18 0.59 -17.21 -10.33
N ALA A 19 1.11 -16.05 -10.67
CA ALA A 19 1.81 -15.24 -9.70
C ALA A 19 0.80 -14.89 -8.59
N GLN A 20 1.13 -15.25 -7.37
CA GLN A 20 0.25 -14.97 -6.24
C GLN A 20 0.51 -13.53 -5.76
N PRO A 21 -0.53 -12.77 -5.44
CA PRO A 21 -0.37 -11.47 -4.79
C PRO A 21 0.44 -11.62 -3.51
N LEU A 22 1.03 -10.54 -3.02
CA LEU A 22 1.77 -10.58 -1.76
C LEU A 22 0.86 -11.02 -0.62
N GLN A 23 1.40 -11.87 0.26
CA GLN A 23 0.68 -12.26 1.47
C GLN A 23 0.35 -11.00 2.30
N ARG A 24 -0.94 -10.79 2.57
CA ARG A 24 -1.39 -9.75 3.49
C ARG A 24 -1.14 -10.19 4.93
N VAL A 25 -0.57 -9.30 5.72
CA VAL A 25 -0.25 -9.55 7.12
C VAL A 25 -0.59 -8.32 7.97
N ALA A 26 -0.80 -8.51 9.27
CA ALA A 26 -0.89 -7.38 10.18
C ALA A 26 0.49 -6.67 10.27
N PRO A 27 0.51 -5.33 10.39
CA PRO A 27 1.76 -4.57 10.47
C PRO A 27 2.73 -5.09 11.54
N GLU A 28 2.21 -5.53 12.67
CA GLU A 28 2.99 -6.07 13.79
C GLU A 28 3.78 -7.32 13.42
N GLN A 29 3.30 -8.14 12.49
CA GLN A 29 3.98 -9.36 12.04
C GLN A 29 5.27 -9.07 11.25
N VAL A 30 5.40 -7.85 10.75
CA VAL A 30 6.60 -7.39 10.04
C VAL A 30 7.31 -6.25 10.78
N GLY A 31 7.08 -6.12 12.08
CA GLY A 31 7.75 -5.13 12.90
C GLY A 31 7.31 -3.68 12.66
N MET A 32 6.04 -3.47 12.38
CA MET A 32 5.44 -2.15 12.23
C MET A 32 4.32 -1.96 13.26
N SER A 33 4.05 -0.73 13.63
CA SER A 33 2.93 -0.37 14.52
C SER A 33 1.73 0.08 13.70
N SER A 34 0.65 -0.68 13.73
CA SER A 34 -0.63 -0.28 13.13
C SER A 34 -1.13 1.05 13.68
N ARG A 35 -0.89 1.32 14.98
CA ARG A 35 -1.23 2.60 15.60
C ARG A 35 -0.50 3.79 14.93
N HIS A 36 0.79 3.66 14.62
CA HIS A 36 1.54 4.74 13.97
C HIS A 36 1.15 4.89 12.51
N LEU A 37 0.74 3.82 11.84
CA LEU A 37 0.21 3.90 10.47
C LEU A 37 -1.07 4.75 10.37
N THR A 38 -1.85 4.91 11.46
CA THR A 38 -3.00 5.83 11.47
C THR A 38 -2.61 7.30 11.27
N TYR A 39 -1.36 7.67 11.42
CA TYR A 39 -0.90 9.02 11.06
C TYR A 39 -0.90 9.24 9.56
N ALA A 40 -0.62 8.19 8.77
CA ALA A 40 -0.78 8.23 7.32
C ALA A 40 -2.26 8.36 6.93
N ASP A 41 -3.17 7.62 7.61
CA ASP A 41 -4.62 7.75 7.40
C ASP A 41 -5.08 9.20 7.57
N ARG A 42 -4.73 9.79 8.70
CA ARG A 42 -5.11 11.18 9.02
C ARG A 42 -4.58 12.19 7.99
N ALA A 43 -3.33 11.99 7.54
CA ALA A 43 -2.75 12.88 6.53
C ALA A 43 -3.51 12.80 5.20
N ILE A 44 -3.91 11.60 4.78
CA ILE A 44 -4.68 11.39 3.54
C ILE A 44 -6.12 11.92 3.71
N GLU A 45 -6.79 11.59 4.81
CA GLU A 45 -8.16 12.05 5.09
C GLU A 45 -8.22 13.58 5.20
N GLN A 46 -7.20 14.21 5.80
CA GLN A 46 -7.09 15.67 5.85
C GLN A 46 -6.89 16.25 4.45
N ALA A 47 -6.03 15.68 3.61
CA ALA A 47 -5.82 16.14 2.25
C ALA A 47 -7.10 16.02 1.38
N ILE A 48 -7.91 14.98 1.58
CA ILE A 48 -9.22 14.87 0.92
C ILE A 48 -10.16 15.99 1.39
N ALA A 49 -10.20 16.27 2.69
CA ALA A 49 -11.11 17.24 3.26
C ALA A 49 -10.71 18.71 3.00
N GLU A 50 -9.41 19.03 3.04
CA GLU A 50 -8.89 20.40 3.03
C GLU A 50 -8.25 20.78 1.68
N ASP A 51 -7.47 19.87 1.07
CA ASP A 51 -6.76 20.12 -0.18
C ASP A 51 -7.56 19.71 -1.42
N GLY A 52 -8.72 19.04 -1.23
CA GLY A 52 -9.67 18.72 -2.29
C GLY A 52 -9.26 17.58 -3.21
N ILE A 53 -8.27 16.75 -2.87
CA ILE A 53 -7.95 15.57 -3.67
C ILE A 53 -9.11 14.58 -3.63
N PRO A 54 -9.45 13.90 -4.76
CA PRO A 54 -10.62 13.01 -4.79
C PRO A 54 -10.50 11.81 -3.86
N GLY A 55 -9.34 11.16 -3.87
CA GLY A 55 -9.09 9.98 -3.06
C GLY A 55 -7.71 9.39 -3.31
N ALA A 56 -7.40 8.33 -2.56
CA ALA A 56 -6.10 7.67 -2.62
C ALA A 56 -6.19 6.17 -2.32
N VAL A 57 -5.16 5.43 -2.74
CA VAL A 57 -4.84 4.09 -2.24
C VAL A 57 -3.44 4.13 -1.64
N LEU A 58 -3.31 3.70 -0.39
CA LEU A 58 -2.02 3.50 0.28
C LEU A 58 -1.75 2.01 0.44
N ALA A 59 -0.59 1.56 -0.06
CA ALA A 59 -0.05 0.25 0.24
C ALA A 59 1.34 0.36 0.86
N VAL A 60 1.63 -0.48 1.86
CA VAL A 60 2.95 -0.60 2.47
C VAL A 60 3.39 -2.05 2.40
N VAL A 61 4.54 -2.27 1.78
CA VAL A 61 5.18 -3.59 1.67
C VAL A 61 6.40 -3.61 2.58
N ARG A 62 6.53 -4.66 3.39
CA ARG A 62 7.73 -4.88 4.20
C ARG A 62 8.07 -6.36 4.28
N HIS A 63 9.36 -6.70 4.12
CA HIS A 63 9.85 -8.08 4.10
C HIS A 63 9.08 -8.97 3.11
N GLY A 64 8.79 -8.42 1.91
CA GLY A 64 8.03 -9.11 0.86
C GLY A 64 6.57 -9.41 1.21
N LYS A 65 5.99 -8.73 2.20
CA LYS A 65 4.59 -8.90 2.61
C LYS A 65 3.82 -7.57 2.55
N MET A 66 2.53 -7.64 2.21
CA MET A 66 1.63 -6.50 2.23
C MET A 66 1.20 -6.22 3.67
N ALA A 67 1.88 -5.29 4.34
CA ALA A 67 1.61 -4.93 5.73
C ALA A 67 0.43 -3.96 5.88
N TYR A 68 0.14 -3.17 4.86
CA TYR A 68 -0.97 -2.21 4.86
C TYR A 68 -1.52 -2.02 3.46
N LEU A 69 -2.85 -2.00 3.33
CA LEU A 69 -3.54 -1.68 2.07
C LEU A 69 -4.90 -1.10 2.39
N LYS A 70 -5.11 0.18 2.02
CA LYS A 70 -6.34 0.91 2.32
C LYS A 70 -6.68 1.92 1.23
N ALA A 71 -7.97 2.06 0.93
CA ALA A 71 -8.52 3.03 0.01
C ALA A 71 -9.23 4.17 0.77
N TYR A 72 -9.19 5.38 0.22
CA TYR A 72 -9.75 6.59 0.82
C TYR A 72 -10.49 7.42 -0.23
N GLY A 73 -11.62 8.02 0.16
CA GLY A 73 -12.37 8.93 -0.69
C GLY A 73 -12.94 8.28 -1.96
N HIS A 74 -12.81 8.97 -3.08
CA HIS A 74 -13.45 8.61 -4.34
C HIS A 74 -12.42 8.45 -5.46
N ARG A 75 -12.61 7.43 -6.32
CA ARG A 75 -11.80 7.30 -7.54
C ARG A 75 -12.31 8.21 -8.65
N SER A 76 -13.61 8.56 -8.63
CA SER A 76 -14.22 9.47 -9.60
C SER A 76 -15.14 10.45 -8.90
N LEU A 77 -15.11 11.71 -9.37
CA LEU A 77 -16.05 12.76 -9.02
C LEU A 77 -16.91 13.14 -10.24
N LEU A 78 -16.43 12.88 -11.46
CA LEU A 78 -17.09 13.14 -12.73
C LEU A 78 -16.92 11.97 -13.70
N PRO A 79 -17.94 11.62 -14.53
CA PRO A 79 -19.29 12.22 -14.54
C PRO A 79 -20.14 11.81 -13.33
N GLU A 80 -19.76 10.73 -12.64
CA GLU A 80 -20.44 10.19 -11.47
C GLU A 80 -19.45 10.01 -10.31
N VAL A 81 -19.97 10.13 -9.09
CA VAL A 81 -19.17 9.90 -7.89
C VAL A 81 -19.05 8.39 -7.67
N GLU A 82 -17.82 7.88 -7.70
CA GLU A 82 -17.52 6.48 -7.46
C GLU A 82 -16.55 6.33 -6.27
N PRO A 83 -16.80 5.42 -5.32
CA PRO A 83 -15.89 5.21 -4.20
C PRO A 83 -14.53 4.67 -4.67
N MET A 84 -13.46 5.05 -3.97
CA MET A 84 -12.14 4.45 -4.17
C MET A 84 -12.14 3.01 -3.66
N THR A 85 -11.43 2.13 -4.36
CA THR A 85 -11.23 0.73 -3.96
C THR A 85 -9.75 0.35 -4.04
N THR A 86 -9.32 -0.63 -3.25
CA THR A 86 -7.91 -1.04 -3.18
C THR A 86 -7.37 -1.61 -4.49
N ASN A 87 -8.25 -2.12 -5.36
CA ASN A 87 -7.91 -2.63 -6.70
C ASN A 87 -8.07 -1.57 -7.81
N THR A 88 -8.28 -0.31 -7.45
CA THR A 88 -8.35 0.78 -8.44
C THR A 88 -7.03 0.87 -9.21
N VAL A 89 -7.15 0.97 -10.53
CA VAL A 89 -6.05 1.14 -11.47
C VAL A 89 -5.82 2.62 -11.74
N PHE A 90 -4.56 3.06 -11.73
CA PHE A 90 -4.19 4.46 -11.90
C PHE A 90 -3.29 4.66 -13.11
N ASP A 91 -3.41 5.81 -13.76
CA ASP A 91 -2.37 6.31 -14.66
C ASP A 91 -1.12 6.63 -13.82
N MET A 92 -0.07 5.85 -14.01
CA MET A 92 1.16 5.97 -13.25
C MET A 92 2.00 7.18 -13.65
N ALA A 93 1.63 7.87 -14.71
CA ALA A 93 2.35 9.01 -15.24
C ALA A 93 3.87 8.73 -15.30
N SER A 94 4.69 9.62 -14.69
CA SER A 94 6.15 9.48 -14.72
C SER A 94 6.71 8.29 -13.93
N CYS A 95 5.95 7.63 -13.08
CA CYS A 95 6.39 6.35 -12.49
C CYS A 95 6.64 5.29 -13.58
N SER A 96 6.03 5.42 -14.77
CA SER A 96 6.29 4.59 -15.95
C SER A 96 7.78 4.55 -16.32
N LYS A 97 8.50 5.67 -16.12
CA LYS A 97 9.95 5.76 -16.38
C LYS A 97 10.73 4.72 -15.58
N ALA A 98 10.41 4.61 -14.31
CA ALA A 98 11.10 3.71 -13.38
C ALA A 98 10.59 2.26 -13.49
N MET A 99 9.26 2.08 -13.57
CA MET A 99 8.62 0.76 -13.58
C MET A 99 8.84 -0.02 -14.88
N SER A 100 8.96 0.67 -16.00
CA SER A 100 9.01 0.09 -17.34
C SER A 100 10.33 0.41 -18.05
N THR A 101 10.53 1.67 -18.44
CA THR A 101 11.62 2.05 -19.35
C THR A 101 12.99 1.81 -18.74
N ALA A 102 13.24 2.24 -17.50
CA ALA A 102 14.53 2.06 -16.84
C ALA A 102 14.88 0.58 -16.66
N ILE A 103 13.92 -0.23 -16.18
CA ILE A 103 14.13 -1.67 -16.02
C ILE A 103 14.39 -2.33 -17.38
N SER A 104 13.66 -1.96 -18.45
CA SER A 104 13.89 -2.46 -19.82
C SER A 104 15.31 -2.17 -20.31
N VAL A 105 15.81 -0.96 -20.09
CA VAL A 105 17.19 -0.60 -20.41
C VAL A 105 18.20 -1.44 -19.61
N MET A 106 17.94 -1.66 -18.32
CA MET A 106 18.81 -2.48 -17.48
C MET A 106 18.81 -3.96 -17.90
N ILE A 107 17.67 -4.51 -18.29
CA ILE A 107 17.57 -5.87 -18.84
C ILE A 107 18.43 -6.01 -20.11
N LEU A 108 18.35 -5.05 -21.04
CA LEU A 108 19.17 -5.04 -22.25
C LEU A 108 20.67 -4.89 -21.94
N ALA A 109 21.00 -4.13 -20.90
CA ALA A 109 22.38 -4.02 -20.42
C ALA A 109 22.91 -5.35 -19.86
N GLU A 110 22.11 -6.07 -19.06
CA GLU A 110 22.47 -7.39 -18.55
C GLU A 110 22.60 -8.44 -19.67
N GLN A 111 21.82 -8.31 -20.73
CA GLN A 111 21.93 -9.15 -21.93
C GLN A 111 23.14 -8.81 -22.80
N GLY A 112 23.94 -7.79 -22.44
CA GLY A 112 25.09 -7.34 -23.22
C GLY A 112 24.72 -6.64 -24.54
N LYS A 113 23.47 -6.24 -24.74
CA LYS A 113 22.99 -5.61 -25.98
C LYS A 113 23.27 -4.10 -26.03
N LEU A 114 23.44 -3.47 -24.87
CA LEU A 114 23.84 -2.07 -24.74
C LEU A 114 24.68 -1.87 -23.48
N ARG A 115 25.33 -0.69 -23.38
CA ARG A 115 26.11 -0.27 -22.21
C ARG A 115 25.70 1.12 -21.78
N MET A 116 25.71 1.40 -20.48
CA MET A 116 25.39 2.73 -19.93
C MET A 116 26.25 3.85 -20.54
N LEU A 117 27.49 3.56 -20.89
CA LEU A 117 28.44 4.51 -21.48
C LEU A 117 28.41 4.54 -23.02
N ASP A 118 27.52 3.80 -23.68
CA ASP A 118 27.37 3.90 -25.13
C ASP A 118 26.81 5.27 -25.51
N PRO A 119 27.32 5.89 -26.60
CA PRO A 119 26.74 7.11 -27.13
C PRO A 119 25.33 6.87 -27.67
N VAL A 120 24.42 7.80 -27.44
CA VAL A 120 23.05 7.73 -27.97
C VAL A 120 23.05 7.63 -29.50
N SER A 121 23.98 8.31 -30.17
CA SER A 121 24.15 8.27 -31.62
C SER A 121 24.50 6.89 -32.19
N ARG A 122 24.90 5.92 -31.36
CA ARG A 122 25.07 4.52 -31.76
C ARG A 122 23.74 3.88 -32.18
N TYR A 123 22.65 4.27 -31.53
CA TYR A 123 21.31 3.72 -31.72
C TYR A 123 20.40 4.65 -32.54
N ILE A 124 20.69 5.95 -32.48
CA ILE A 124 19.98 7.01 -33.19
C ILE A 124 21.05 7.85 -33.93
N PRO A 125 21.42 7.47 -35.16
CA PRO A 125 22.62 8.03 -35.83
C PRO A 125 22.65 9.56 -36.01
N HIS A 126 21.46 10.20 -36.13
CA HIS A 126 21.34 11.64 -36.29
C HIS A 126 21.15 12.40 -34.96
N PHE A 127 21.22 11.72 -33.83
CA PHE A 127 21.12 12.34 -32.51
C PHE A 127 22.29 13.29 -32.26
N LYS A 128 21.98 14.58 -32.09
CA LYS A 128 23.00 15.61 -31.86
C LYS A 128 23.50 15.54 -30.44
N ASP A 129 24.85 15.49 -30.33
CA ASP A 129 25.57 15.69 -29.09
C ASP A 129 25.47 17.16 -28.64
N TRP A 130 25.87 17.44 -27.39
CA TRP A 130 26.00 18.81 -26.93
C TRP A 130 27.20 19.50 -27.59
N GLN A 131 26.98 20.77 -27.91
CA GLN A 131 28.06 21.63 -28.45
C GLN A 131 27.94 23.02 -27.81
N SER A 132 29.10 23.62 -27.44
CA SER A 132 29.15 25.01 -26.97
C SER A 132 28.67 26.00 -28.02
N ALA A 133 28.19 27.18 -27.59
CA ALA A 133 27.68 28.20 -28.50
C ALA A 133 28.68 28.66 -29.55
N ASP A 134 30.00 28.64 -29.24
CA ASP A 134 31.08 28.96 -30.16
C ASP A 134 31.56 27.76 -31.00
N GLY A 135 30.95 26.59 -30.81
CA GLY A 135 31.24 25.35 -31.54
C GLY A 135 32.56 24.68 -31.21
N LYS A 136 33.35 25.20 -30.24
CA LYS A 136 34.67 24.69 -29.93
C LYS A 136 34.67 23.46 -29.05
N GLU A 137 33.70 23.35 -28.15
CA GLU A 137 33.58 22.21 -27.27
C GLU A 137 32.39 21.31 -27.70
N LYS A 138 32.64 20.01 -27.66
CA LYS A 138 31.60 18.98 -27.89
C LYS A 138 31.67 17.96 -26.78
N GLN A 139 30.50 17.46 -26.37
CA GLN A 139 30.39 16.34 -25.44
C GLN A 139 29.33 15.37 -25.88
N THR A 140 29.71 14.11 -25.98
CA THR A 140 28.81 13.00 -26.34
C THR A 140 27.81 12.74 -25.25
N ILE A 141 26.53 12.66 -25.63
CA ILE A 141 25.42 12.24 -24.74
C ILE A 141 25.37 10.71 -24.74
N ARG A 142 25.33 10.13 -23.54
CA ARG A 142 25.37 8.69 -23.32
C ARG A 142 24.03 8.19 -22.73
N ILE A 143 23.77 6.90 -22.81
CA ILE A 143 22.58 6.28 -22.20
C ILE A 143 22.47 6.64 -20.71
N GLN A 144 23.58 6.61 -19.97
CA GLN A 144 23.61 7.01 -18.56
C GLN A 144 23.11 8.44 -18.35
N ASP A 145 23.45 9.38 -19.23
CA ASP A 145 23.04 10.77 -19.09
C ASP A 145 21.53 10.96 -19.28
N LEU A 146 20.91 10.13 -20.14
CA LEU A 146 19.46 10.06 -20.26
C LEU A 146 18.82 9.46 -18.99
N MET A 147 19.36 8.35 -18.49
CA MET A 147 18.84 7.64 -17.32
C MET A 147 18.90 8.50 -16.04
N THR A 148 19.87 9.41 -15.95
CA THR A 148 20.09 10.27 -14.77
C THR A 148 19.56 11.70 -14.95
N HIS A 149 18.93 12.02 -16.07
CA HIS A 149 18.45 13.38 -16.40
C HIS A 149 19.56 14.44 -16.42
N THR A 150 20.73 14.06 -16.89
CA THR A 150 21.92 14.94 -16.98
C THR A 150 22.41 15.13 -18.41
N SER A 151 21.55 14.85 -19.40
CA SER A 151 21.87 14.91 -20.83
C SER A 151 21.91 16.32 -21.42
N GLY A 152 21.28 17.29 -20.74
CA GLY A 152 21.04 18.63 -21.28
C GLY A 152 19.85 18.71 -22.24
N LEU A 153 19.06 17.64 -22.44
CA LEU A 153 17.81 17.73 -23.19
C LEU A 153 16.79 18.64 -22.47
N PRO A 154 16.00 19.45 -23.21
CA PRO A 154 14.90 20.22 -22.63
C PRO A 154 13.96 19.35 -21.81
N SER A 155 13.31 19.93 -20.82
CA SER A 155 12.42 19.19 -19.92
C SER A 155 11.23 18.53 -20.66
N TYR A 156 10.71 19.21 -21.68
CA TYR A 156 9.52 18.79 -22.44
C TYR A 156 9.53 19.33 -23.87
N ALA A 157 8.76 18.78 -24.79
CA ALA A 157 8.60 19.29 -26.15
C ALA A 157 7.28 20.09 -26.29
N PRO A 158 7.24 21.13 -27.13
CA PRO A 158 6.02 21.88 -27.41
C PRO A 158 5.07 21.05 -28.29
N VAL A 159 4.20 20.24 -27.66
CA VAL A 159 3.36 19.22 -28.32
C VAL A 159 2.63 19.75 -29.54
N ALA A 160 1.93 20.89 -29.42
CA ALA A 160 1.18 21.48 -30.53
C ALA A 160 2.06 21.89 -31.72
N GLN A 161 3.31 22.30 -31.46
CA GLN A 161 4.26 22.63 -32.53
C GLN A 161 4.76 21.36 -33.21
N VAL A 162 5.16 20.35 -32.42
CA VAL A 162 5.65 19.06 -32.94
C VAL A 162 4.57 18.36 -33.76
N ALA A 163 3.34 18.32 -33.25
CA ALA A 163 2.21 17.74 -33.95
C ALA A 163 1.89 18.47 -35.29
N ARG A 164 1.99 19.80 -35.32
CA ARG A 164 1.83 20.56 -36.59
C ARG A 164 2.95 20.29 -37.58
N GLN A 165 4.19 20.13 -37.10
CA GLN A 165 5.35 19.97 -37.96
C GLN A 165 5.45 18.56 -38.55
N TYR A 166 5.14 17.55 -37.75
CA TYR A 166 5.37 16.15 -38.12
C TYR A 166 4.09 15.33 -38.33
N GLY A 167 2.92 15.88 -37.95
CA GLY A 167 1.67 15.12 -37.85
C GLY A 167 1.50 14.40 -36.50
N GLN A 168 0.29 13.88 -36.28
CA GLN A 168 -0.03 13.12 -35.06
C GLN A 168 -0.99 11.97 -35.32
N PRO A 169 -0.84 10.79 -34.72
CA PRO A 169 0.33 10.43 -33.91
C PRO A 169 1.57 10.22 -34.80
N ASN A 170 2.76 10.55 -34.31
CA ASN A 170 4.00 10.33 -35.05
C ASN A 170 5.19 10.18 -34.10
N PRO A 171 5.49 8.98 -33.58
CA PRO A 171 6.66 8.72 -32.72
C PRO A 171 7.98 9.05 -33.38
N ASP A 172 8.15 8.75 -34.67
CA ASP A 172 9.38 9.04 -35.42
C ASP A 172 9.58 10.54 -35.58
N GLY A 173 8.52 11.30 -35.86
CA GLY A 173 8.58 12.76 -35.93
C GLY A 173 8.92 13.40 -34.60
N LEU A 174 8.42 12.86 -33.49
CA LEU A 174 8.80 13.28 -32.14
C LEU A 174 10.27 12.98 -31.86
N MET A 175 10.76 11.80 -32.28
CA MET A 175 12.15 11.42 -32.11
C MET A 175 13.08 12.31 -32.96
N GLU A 176 12.70 12.67 -34.18
CA GLU A 176 13.44 13.62 -35.01
C GLU A 176 13.56 15.00 -34.35
N TYR A 177 12.48 15.50 -33.75
CA TYR A 177 12.52 16.72 -32.95
C TYR A 177 13.52 16.60 -31.79
N ILE A 178 13.44 15.51 -31.01
CA ILE A 178 14.31 15.28 -29.85
C ILE A 178 15.78 15.15 -30.27
N ALA A 179 16.04 14.43 -31.35
CA ALA A 179 17.40 14.22 -31.85
C ALA A 179 18.08 15.53 -32.26
N THR A 180 17.32 16.52 -32.73
CA THR A 180 17.83 17.75 -33.34
C THR A 180 17.64 19.02 -32.50
N CYS A 181 16.79 19.01 -31.46
CA CYS A 181 16.54 20.18 -30.61
C CYS A 181 17.82 20.66 -29.89
N PRO A 182 17.90 21.94 -29.49
CA PRO A 182 19.01 22.44 -28.67
C PRO A 182 19.19 21.66 -27.36
N ARG A 183 20.39 21.69 -26.82
CA ARG A 183 20.73 21.16 -25.48
C ARG A 183 20.92 22.34 -24.54
N ASP A 184 20.23 22.31 -23.38
CA ASP A 184 20.17 23.45 -22.45
C ASP A 184 21.50 23.63 -21.69
N PHE A 185 22.23 22.53 -21.44
CA PHE A 185 23.53 22.55 -20.74
C PHE A 185 24.43 21.38 -21.18
N ARG A 186 25.68 21.44 -20.79
CA ARG A 186 26.69 20.40 -21.05
C ARG A 186 26.33 19.13 -20.22
N PRO A 187 26.31 17.94 -20.82
CA PRO A 187 26.02 16.69 -20.09
C PRO A 187 26.84 16.53 -18.81
N GLN A 188 26.22 16.02 -17.75
CA GLN A 188 26.81 15.75 -16.42
C GLN A 188 27.23 16.99 -15.62
N THR A 189 26.92 18.21 -16.07
CA THR A 189 27.22 19.44 -15.32
C THR A 189 26.04 19.96 -14.50
N ASP A 190 24.84 19.58 -14.86
CA ASP A 190 23.61 19.98 -14.20
C ASP A 190 22.56 18.87 -14.27
N PHE A 191 21.50 19.04 -13.50
CA PHE A 191 20.33 18.16 -13.46
C PHE A 191 19.09 18.91 -13.98
N GLN A 192 18.46 18.37 -15.01
CA GLN A 192 17.17 18.83 -15.50
C GLN A 192 16.25 17.66 -15.79
N TYR A 193 15.19 17.51 -14.98
CA TYR A 193 14.20 16.47 -15.25
C TYR A 193 13.59 16.64 -16.65
N SER A 194 13.73 15.61 -17.48
CA SER A 194 13.33 15.67 -18.89
C SER A 194 12.56 14.42 -19.31
N CYS A 195 11.34 14.62 -19.79
CA CYS A 195 10.54 13.56 -20.42
C CYS A 195 11.18 13.06 -21.70
N LEU A 196 11.91 13.94 -22.41
CA LEU A 196 12.55 13.61 -23.69
C LEU A 196 13.67 12.57 -23.53
N ASN A 197 14.33 12.53 -22.36
CA ASN A 197 15.31 11.48 -22.05
C ASN A 197 14.69 10.09 -22.15
N PHE A 198 13.52 9.91 -21.56
CA PHE A 198 12.88 8.60 -21.49
C PHE A 198 12.14 8.20 -22.76
N ILE A 199 11.68 9.18 -23.56
CA ILE A 199 11.21 8.93 -24.93
C ILE A 199 12.37 8.47 -25.81
N THR A 200 13.57 9.06 -25.64
CA THR A 200 14.79 8.61 -26.33
C THR A 200 15.18 7.18 -25.90
N LEU A 201 15.10 6.87 -24.59
CA LEU A 201 15.36 5.52 -24.08
C LEU A 201 14.35 4.49 -24.60
N GLN A 202 13.07 4.85 -24.76
CA GLN A 202 12.09 4.00 -25.44
C GLN A 202 12.57 3.62 -26.83
N HIS A 203 12.92 4.61 -27.65
CA HIS A 203 13.40 4.37 -29.01
C HIS A 203 14.64 3.47 -29.04
N ILE A 204 15.55 3.63 -28.09
CA ILE A 204 16.72 2.75 -27.94
C ILE A 204 16.30 1.32 -27.58
N VAL A 205 15.37 1.14 -26.64
CA VAL A 205 14.84 -0.19 -26.28
C VAL A 205 14.22 -0.86 -27.50
N GLU A 206 13.39 -0.14 -28.24
CA GLU A 206 12.72 -0.66 -29.44
C GLU A 206 13.70 -1.00 -30.58
N THR A 207 14.71 -0.14 -30.80
CA THR A 207 15.77 -0.38 -31.79
C THR A 207 16.61 -1.62 -31.45
N VAL A 208 16.97 -1.80 -30.17
CA VAL A 208 17.87 -2.87 -29.72
C VAL A 208 17.14 -4.21 -29.58
N SER A 209 15.88 -4.19 -29.14
CA SER A 209 15.10 -5.41 -28.91
C SER A 209 14.34 -5.88 -30.17
N GLY A 210 13.98 -4.97 -31.06
CA GLY A 210 13.07 -5.24 -32.18
C GLY A 210 11.59 -5.36 -31.77
N GLN A 211 11.27 -4.99 -30.54
CA GLN A 211 9.92 -5.04 -29.95
C GLN A 211 9.47 -3.63 -29.55
N SER A 212 8.17 -3.35 -29.54
CA SER A 212 7.68 -2.12 -28.92
C SER A 212 7.99 -2.11 -27.42
N LEU A 213 8.13 -0.93 -26.82
CA LEU A 213 8.37 -0.81 -25.37
C LEU A 213 7.28 -1.53 -24.56
N ARG A 214 6.01 -1.41 -24.96
CA ARG A 214 4.89 -2.10 -24.33
C ARG A 214 5.10 -3.62 -24.34
N GLN A 215 5.39 -4.19 -25.52
CA GLN A 215 5.60 -5.63 -25.64
C GLN A 215 6.79 -6.08 -24.82
N PHE A 216 7.92 -5.35 -24.89
CA PHE A 216 9.13 -5.68 -24.15
C PHE A 216 8.90 -5.65 -22.63
N ALA A 217 8.29 -4.57 -22.11
CA ALA A 217 8.01 -4.44 -20.68
C ALA A 217 7.01 -5.50 -20.21
N LYS A 218 5.97 -5.79 -21.00
CA LYS A 218 5.00 -6.83 -20.68
C LYS A 218 5.66 -8.19 -20.57
N GLU A 219 6.42 -8.63 -21.57
CA GLU A 219 7.04 -9.96 -21.63
C GLU A 219 8.17 -10.15 -20.60
N HIS A 220 8.93 -9.10 -20.30
CA HIS A 220 10.14 -9.21 -19.47
C HIS A 220 9.99 -8.66 -18.04
N ILE A 221 8.91 -7.94 -17.73
CA ILE A 221 8.69 -7.36 -16.41
C ILE A 221 7.31 -7.76 -15.88
N PHE A 222 6.22 -7.31 -16.51
CA PHE A 222 4.89 -7.38 -15.93
C PHE A 222 4.38 -8.84 -15.85
N ASP A 223 4.43 -9.58 -16.96
CA ASP A 223 4.01 -10.98 -16.99
C ASP A 223 4.95 -11.88 -16.17
N VAL A 224 6.25 -11.56 -16.13
CA VAL A 224 7.21 -12.28 -15.29
C VAL A 224 6.84 -12.20 -13.82
N LEU A 225 6.45 -11.02 -13.34
CA LEU A 225 6.05 -10.82 -11.94
C LEU A 225 4.57 -11.15 -11.68
N GLY A 226 3.76 -11.30 -12.75
CA GLY A 226 2.32 -11.54 -12.64
C GLY A 226 1.53 -10.28 -12.28
N MET A 227 1.94 -9.15 -12.80
CA MET A 227 1.27 -7.85 -12.65
C MET A 227 0.07 -7.79 -13.62
N GLU A 228 -1.03 -8.44 -13.26
CA GLU A 228 -2.17 -8.72 -14.15
C GLU A 228 -2.97 -7.46 -14.54
N HIS A 229 -2.88 -6.40 -13.74
CA HIS A 229 -3.55 -5.11 -13.99
C HIS A 229 -2.56 -4.00 -14.35
N THR A 230 -1.43 -4.37 -14.95
CA THR A 230 -0.38 -3.43 -15.37
C THR A 230 -0.10 -3.55 -16.86
N ASP A 231 -0.33 -2.47 -17.60
CA ASP A 231 0.01 -2.40 -19.03
C ASP A 231 0.02 -0.94 -19.50
N TYR A 232 0.57 -0.69 -20.69
CA TYR A 232 0.29 0.51 -21.46
C TYR A 232 -1.08 0.38 -22.12
N LEU A 233 -1.86 1.45 -22.14
CA LEU A 233 -3.16 1.47 -22.77
C LEU A 233 -3.13 2.31 -24.08
N PRO A 234 -2.93 1.68 -25.24
CA PRO A 234 -2.93 2.38 -26.51
C PRO A 234 -4.22 3.17 -26.74
N CYS A 235 -4.09 4.41 -27.24
CA CYS A 235 -5.23 5.27 -27.47
C CYS A 235 -5.10 6.06 -28.78
N ARG A 236 -6.22 6.53 -29.29
CA ARG A 236 -6.36 7.35 -30.50
C ARG A 236 -7.53 8.32 -30.38
N GLN A 237 -7.61 9.28 -31.28
CA GLN A 237 -8.85 10.05 -31.44
C GLN A 237 -9.85 9.28 -32.31
N ASP A 238 -11.10 9.33 -31.91
CA ASP A 238 -12.21 8.86 -32.75
C ASP A 238 -12.59 9.92 -33.83
N LYS A 239 -13.66 9.65 -34.60
CA LYS A 239 -14.13 10.54 -35.64
C LYS A 239 -14.64 11.91 -35.13
N ASP A 240 -15.01 11.99 -33.86
CA ASP A 240 -15.55 13.19 -33.24
C ASP A 240 -14.45 13.96 -32.48
N GLY A 241 -13.19 13.44 -32.48
CA GLY A 241 -12.03 14.03 -31.85
C GLY A 241 -11.82 13.62 -30.41
N HIS A 242 -12.67 12.74 -29.84
CA HIS A 242 -12.52 12.26 -28.48
C HIS A 242 -11.43 11.20 -28.37
N TRP A 243 -10.73 11.19 -27.24
CA TRP A 243 -9.74 10.17 -26.95
C TRP A 243 -10.40 8.86 -26.52
N VAL A 244 -10.07 7.78 -27.21
CA VAL A 244 -10.57 6.43 -26.94
C VAL A 244 -9.41 5.44 -26.94
N ASN A 245 -9.53 4.36 -26.16
CA ASN A 245 -8.58 3.26 -26.27
C ASN A 245 -8.78 2.50 -27.57
N THR A 246 -7.70 1.90 -28.08
CA THR A 246 -7.78 0.97 -29.20
C THR A 246 -8.33 -0.38 -28.74
N ASP A 247 -8.66 -1.27 -29.69
CA ASP A 247 -9.10 -2.62 -29.34
C ASP A 247 -7.96 -3.49 -28.74
N ASP A 248 -6.71 -3.05 -28.89
CA ASP A 248 -5.52 -3.71 -28.35
C ASP A 248 -5.23 -3.25 -26.91
N VAL A 249 -6.19 -3.40 -26.00
CA VAL A 249 -6.01 -3.20 -24.56
C VAL A 249 -6.44 -4.46 -23.80
N PRO A 250 -5.91 -4.70 -22.60
CA PRO A 250 -6.30 -5.86 -21.81
C PRO A 250 -7.79 -5.83 -21.45
N GLN A 251 -8.36 -7.00 -21.21
CA GLN A 251 -9.80 -7.17 -20.96
C GLN A 251 -10.31 -6.31 -19.78
N TRP A 252 -9.51 -6.14 -18.75
CA TRP A 252 -9.87 -5.27 -17.61
C TRP A 252 -10.01 -3.79 -17.98
N ALA A 253 -9.41 -3.35 -19.09
CA ALA A 253 -9.51 -1.99 -19.61
C ALA A 253 -10.57 -1.83 -20.73
N GLN A 254 -11.07 -2.93 -21.33
CA GLN A 254 -12.02 -2.90 -22.46
C GLN A 254 -13.45 -2.55 -22.03
N ASN A 255 -13.91 -3.07 -20.90
CA ASN A 255 -15.32 -3.02 -20.51
C ASN A 255 -15.66 -1.78 -19.66
N GLY A 256 -15.41 -0.59 -20.19
CA GLY A 256 -15.85 0.65 -19.54
C GLY A 256 -15.00 1.06 -18.35
N ALA A 257 -13.80 0.50 -18.24
CA ALA A 257 -12.78 1.05 -17.33
C ALA A 257 -13.26 1.26 -15.87
N SER A 258 -14.24 0.50 -15.39
CA SER A 258 -14.81 0.67 -14.05
C SER A 258 -13.80 0.58 -12.91
N LEU A 259 -12.64 -0.05 -13.17
CA LEU A 259 -11.53 -0.11 -12.22
C LEU A 259 -10.58 1.08 -12.32
N ILE A 260 -10.57 1.82 -13.45
CA ILE A 260 -9.59 2.88 -13.70
C ILE A 260 -10.05 4.19 -13.06
N ALA A 261 -9.18 4.81 -12.26
CA ALA A 261 -9.39 6.17 -11.78
C ALA A 261 -9.26 7.16 -12.95
N PRO A 262 -10.26 8.03 -13.20
CA PRO A 262 -10.15 9.06 -14.21
C PRO A 262 -9.09 10.10 -13.83
N THR A 263 -8.59 10.80 -14.85
CA THR A 263 -7.72 11.95 -14.71
C THR A 263 -8.46 13.23 -15.08
N GLU A 264 -7.84 14.15 -15.79
CA GLU A 264 -8.32 15.50 -16.03
C GLU A 264 -9.50 15.54 -17.02
N GLN A 265 -10.46 16.42 -16.74
CA GLN A 265 -11.48 16.80 -17.71
C GLN A 265 -10.88 17.71 -18.78
N GLN A 266 -11.02 17.33 -20.03
CA GLN A 266 -10.52 18.07 -21.18
C GLN A 266 -11.43 19.27 -21.51
N PRO A 267 -10.95 20.26 -22.31
CA PRO A 267 -11.75 21.44 -22.66
C PRO A 267 -13.06 21.13 -23.42
N ASP A 268 -13.15 20.00 -24.09
CA ASP A 268 -14.35 19.51 -24.77
C ASP A 268 -15.36 18.83 -23.83
N GLY A 269 -15.01 18.72 -22.53
CA GLY A 269 -15.83 18.09 -21.51
C GLY A 269 -15.55 16.60 -21.29
N GLN A 270 -14.74 15.96 -22.17
CA GLN A 270 -14.35 14.57 -21.96
C GLN A 270 -13.49 14.43 -20.70
N VAL A 271 -13.80 13.45 -19.85
CA VAL A 271 -12.93 13.03 -18.75
C VAL A 271 -12.05 11.88 -19.23
N LEU A 272 -10.74 12.04 -19.16
CA LEU A 272 -9.81 10.98 -19.53
C LEU A 272 -9.88 9.83 -18.53
N ARG A 273 -10.15 8.62 -19.02
CA ARG A 273 -10.25 7.42 -18.20
C ARG A 273 -9.74 6.21 -18.99
N GLY A 274 -8.50 5.79 -18.69
CA GLY A 274 -7.79 4.77 -19.48
C GLY A 274 -6.97 5.32 -20.64
N GLN A 275 -7.07 6.60 -20.93
CA GLN A 275 -6.18 7.30 -21.87
C GLN A 275 -5.14 8.07 -21.06
N VAL A 276 -3.85 7.91 -21.41
CA VAL A 276 -2.75 8.50 -20.66
C VAL A 276 -2.90 10.03 -20.56
N HIS A 277 -2.69 10.56 -19.35
CA HIS A 277 -2.81 12.00 -19.07
C HIS A 277 -1.74 12.82 -19.81
N ASP A 278 -0.48 12.35 -19.84
CA ASP A 278 0.63 13.06 -20.49
C ASP A 278 0.38 13.33 -21.98
N PRO A 279 0.37 14.61 -22.42
CA PRO A 279 0.05 14.96 -23.80
C PRO A 279 1.05 14.42 -24.84
N LEU A 280 2.36 14.36 -24.55
CA LEU A 280 3.33 13.76 -25.48
C LEU A 280 3.06 12.27 -25.67
N ALA A 281 2.82 11.55 -24.60
CA ALA A 281 2.50 10.14 -24.63
C ALA A 281 1.17 9.89 -25.37
N ARG A 282 0.14 10.69 -25.09
CA ARG A 282 -1.18 10.52 -25.69
C ARG A 282 -1.21 10.91 -27.18
N ILE A 283 -0.74 12.13 -27.50
CA ILE A 283 -0.90 12.74 -28.82
C ILE A 283 0.14 12.20 -29.81
N MET A 284 1.40 12.12 -29.40
CA MET A 284 2.49 11.76 -30.30
C MET A 284 2.78 10.26 -30.33
N ASN A 285 2.65 9.57 -29.19
CA ASN A 285 3.05 8.17 -29.01
C ASN A 285 1.87 7.21 -28.82
N SER A 286 0.64 7.63 -29.13
CA SER A 286 -0.57 6.76 -29.07
C SER A 286 -0.74 6.02 -27.74
N GLY A 287 -0.32 6.61 -26.62
CA GLY A 287 -0.44 6.02 -25.28
C GLY A 287 0.73 5.15 -24.83
N ILE A 288 1.68 4.82 -25.72
CA ILE A 288 2.86 3.99 -25.39
C ILE A 288 4.09 4.87 -25.42
N SER A 289 4.57 5.33 -24.28
CA SER A 289 5.69 6.24 -24.23
C SER A 289 6.64 5.93 -23.06
N GLY A 290 7.94 6.10 -23.31
CA GLY A 290 8.97 5.84 -22.31
C GLY A 290 8.90 6.78 -21.10
N ASN A 291 8.25 7.94 -21.23
CA ASN A 291 8.10 8.89 -20.14
C ASN A 291 6.82 8.73 -19.32
N ALA A 292 5.77 8.08 -19.87
CA ALA A 292 4.46 7.91 -19.24
C ALA A 292 3.63 6.86 -20.02
N GLY A 293 2.47 6.45 -19.48
CA GLY A 293 1.50 5.61 -20.18
C GLY A 293 1.26 4.23 -19.56
N VAL A 294 2.03 3.84 -18.53
CA VAL A 294 1.72 2.64 -17.74
C VAL A 294 0.55 2.94 -16.82
N PHE A 295 -0.43 2.04 -16.84
CA PHE A 295 -1.51 1.95 -15.86
C PHE A 295 -1.24 0.78 -14.93
N SER A 296 -1.49 0.94 -13.62
CA SER A 296 -1.23 -0.11 -12.63
C SER A 296 -2.07 0.07 -11.36
N CYS A 297 -2.10 -0.95 -10.51
CA CYS A 297 -2.74 -0.94 -9.20
C CYS A 297 -1.74 -1.22 -8.07
N ALA A 298 -2.19 -1.01 -6.84
CA ALA A 298 -1.33 -1.14 -5.66
C ALA A 298 -0.75 -2.56 -5.49
N ASP A 299 -1.54 -3.61 -5.74
CA ASP A 299 -1.09 -5.00 -5.63
C ASP A 299 0.02 -5.34 -6.63
N ASP A 300 -0.12 -4.90 -7.88
CA ASP A 300 0.88 -5.15 -8.92
C ASP A 300 2.20 -4.40 -8.63
N ILE A 301 2.09 -3.13 -8.24
CA ILE A 301 3.27 -2.33 -7.87
C ILE A 301 3.98 -2.94 -6.66
N ALA A 302 3.22 -3.52 -5.73
CA ALA A 302 3.78 -4.22 -4.58
C ALA A 302 4.63 -5.44 -4.98
N LEU A 303 4.23 -6.19 -6.02
CA LEU A 303 5.04 -7.27 -6.59
C LEU A 303 6.37 -6.75 -7.15
N LEU A 304 6.33 -5.63 -7.87
CA LEU A 304 7.53 -4.99 -8.40
C LEU A 304 8.46 -4.52 -7.27
N CYS A 305 7.91 -3.87 -6.24
CA CYS A 305 8.67 -3.43 -5.08
C CYS A 305 9.32 -4.62 -4.34
N ALA A 306 8.57 -5.70 -4.12
CA ALA A 306 9.09 -6.90 -3.49
C ALA A 306 10.22 -7.55 -4.32
N ALA A 307 10.07 -7.58 -5.65
CA ALA A 307 11.11 -8.08 -6.53
C ALA A 307 12.38 -7.22 -6.45
N LEU A 308 12.27 -5.90 -6.50
CA LEU A 308 13.42 -4.98 -6.39
C LEU A 308 14.10 -5.06 -5.02
N GLN A 309 13.35 -5.18 -3.94
CA GLN A 309 13.89 -5.40 -2.59
C GLN A 309 14.61 -6.74 -2.46
N ASN A 310 14.13 -7.77 -3.16
CA ASN A 310 14.73 -9.11 -3.17
C ASN A 310 15.76 -9.31 -4.32
N GLY A 311 16.45 -8.24 -4.74
CA GLY A 311 17.52 -8.32 -5.75
C GLY A 311 17.05 -8.68 -7.15
N GLY A 312 15.85 -8.26 -7.53
CA GLY A 312 15.29 -8.38 -8.88
C GLY A 312 14.49 -9.68 -9.12
N GLU A 313 14.15 -10.41 -8.07
CA GLU A 313 13.46 -11.70 -8.16
C GLU A 313 12.30 -11.78 -7.17
N TRP A 314 11.18 -12.34 -7.61
CA TRP A 314 10.05 -12.67 -6.76
C TRP A 314 9.45 -14.04 -7.14
N ASN A 315 9.19 -14.89 -6.13
CA ASN A 315 8.63 -16.24 -6.32
C ASN A 315 9.37 -17.07 -7.39
N GLY A 316 10.70 -17.00 -7.41
CA GLY A 316 11.56 -17.71 -8.37
C GLY A 316 11.54 -17.13 -9.79
N ARG A 317 10.89 -15.99 -10.00
CA ARG A 317 10.84 -15.26 -11.29
C ARG A 317 11.70 -14.01 -11.21
N ARG A 318 12.67 -13.92 -12.11
CA ARG A 318 13.69 -12.88 -12.12
C ARG A 318 13.49 -11.90 -13.27
N ILE A 319 13.49 -10.60 -12.96
CA ILE A 319 13.48 -9.51 -13.94
C ILE A 319 14.88 -8.86 -14.09
N LEU A 320 15.67 -8.83 -13.01
CA LEU A 320 17.03 -8.30 -12.98
C LEU A 320 17.92 -9.15 -12.07
N SER A 321 19.23 -9.07 -12.26
CA SER A 321 20.19 -9.60 -11.30
C SER A 321 20.31 -8.70 -10.06
N PRO A 322 20.81 -9.21 -8.92
CA PRO A 322 21.10 -8.37 -7.75
C PRO A 322 22.06 -7.21 -8.08
N GLN A 323 23.02 -7.42 -8.98
CA GLN A 323 23.96 -6.40 -9.45
C GLN A 323 23.26 -5.36 -10.32
N GLY A 324 22.30 -5.76 -11.17
CA GLY A 324 21.48 -4.84 -11.95
C GLY A 324 20.64 -3.93 -11.08
N VAL A 325 19.97 -4.50 -10.06
CA VAL A 325 19.22 -3.71 -9.07
C VAL A 325 20.14 -2.76 -8.30
N GLN A 326 21.31 -3.25 -7.85
CA GLN A 326 22.28 -2.42 -7.13
C GLN A 326 22.79 -1.27 -8.01
N ALA A 327 23.12 -1.52 -9.27
CA ALA A 327 23.54 -0.48 -10.22
C ALA A 327 22.43 0.55 -10.46
N MET A 328 21.18 0.07 -10.62
CA MET A 328 20.02 0.92 -10.88
C MET A 328 19.72 1.89 -9.71
N ARG A 329 19.90 1.48 -8.46
CA ARG A 329 19.67 2.30 -7.27
C ARG A 329 20.87 3.10 -6.78
N THR A 330 22.01 2.99 -7.45
CA THR A 330 23.24 3.71 -7.08
C THR A 330 23.44 4.91 -7.99
N VAL A 331 23.74 6.09 -7.41
CA VAL A 331 24.06 7.28 -8.19
C VAL A 331 25.42 7.08 -8.88
N PRO A 332 25.48 7.19 -10.23
CA PRO A 332 26.76 7.04 -10.94
C PRO A 332 27.78 8.10 -10.51
N ARG A 333 29.06 7.70 -10.45
CA ARG A 333 30.13 8.59 -9.96
C ARG A 333 30.24 9.92 -10.72
N ALA A 334 29.98 9.91 -12.03
CA ALA A 334 30.05 11.12 -12.86
C ALA A 334 29.04 12.20 -12.45
N VAL A 335 27.93 11.80 -11.79
CA VAL A 335 26.82 12.66 -11.38
C VAL A 335 26.52 12.56 -9.88
N ALA A 336 27.51 12.16 -9.08
CA ALA A 336 27.33 11.87 -7.66
C ALA A 336 26.75 13.05 -6.86
N SER A 337 27.04 14.29 -7.24
CA SER A 337 26.51 15.50 -6.60
C SER A 337 25.08 15.87 -7.04
N LEU A 338 24.54 15.22 -8.07
CA LEU A 338 23.26 15.58 -8.67
C LEU A 338 22.08 14.73 -8.16
N GLY A 339 22.34 13.65 -7.42
CA GLY A 339 21.35 12.90 -6.66
C GLY A 339 20.42 11.98 -7.44
N ARG A 340 20.72 11.66 -8.72
CA ARG A 340 19.87 10.82 -9.56
C ARG A 340 20.54 9.48 -9.87
N THR A 341 19.79 8.40 -9.70
CA THR A 341 20.22 7.05 -10.09
C THR A 341 19.78 6.71 -11.53
N LEU A 342 19.97 5.46 -11.95
CA LEU A 342 19.55 5.02 -13.27
C LEU A 342 18.02 4.81 -13.31
N GLY A 343 17.29 5.89 -13.49
CA GLY A 343 15.82 5.90 -13.63
C GLY A 343 15.06 6.21 -12.35
N TRP A 344 15.71 6.25 -11.18
CA TRP A 344 15.09 6.59 -9.89
C TRP A 344 15.72 7.86 -9.31
N ASP A 345 15.11 8.38 -8.25
CA ASP A 345 15.57 9.55 -7.53
C ASP A 345 15.97 9.18 -6.10
N CYS A 346 17.06 9.76 -5.58
CA CYS A 346 17.49 9.59 -4.21
C CYS A 346 17.37 10.87 -3.39
N PHE A 347 17.96 11.97 -3.88
CA PHE A 347 18.05 13.21 -3.09
C PHE A 347 18.00 14.51 -3.92
N THR A 348 17.35 14.49 -5.10
CA THR A 348 17.00 15.74 -5.80
C THR A 348 15.76 16.39 -5.15
N ALA A 349 15.40 17.57 -5.61
CA ALA A 349 14.17 18.23 -5.16
C ALA A 349 12.90 17.40 -5.43
N TYR A 350 12.92 16.47 -6.38
CA TYR A 350 11.81 15.55 -6.68
C TYR A 350 11.73 14.37 -5.71
N ALA A 351 12.78 14.08 -4.94
CA ALA A 351 12.81 13.01 -3.95
C ALA A 351 12.14 13.39 -2.60
N SER A 352 11.46 14.52 -2.53
CA SER A 352 10.74 14.95 -1.31
C SER A 352 9.70 13.94 -0.84
N ASN A 353 9.20 13.08 -1.73
CA ASN A 353 8.29 11.98 -1.39
C ASN A 353 8.93 10.88 -0.51
N ASN A 354 10.26 10.83 -0.38
CA ASN A 354 10.95 9.94 0.56
C ASN A 354 10.66 10.30 2.03
N GLY A 355 10.17 11.51 2.30
CA GLY A 355 10.02 12.04 3.64
C GLY A 355 11.36 12.36 4.30
N ASP A 356 11.33 12.55 5.61
CA ASP A 356 12.48 12.99 6.40
C ASP A 356 13.07 11.88 7.28
N LEU A 357 12.42 10.72 7.36
CA LEU A 357 12.73 9.66 8.34
C LEU A 357 13.29 8.37 7.73
N PHE A 358 13.14 8.15 6.43
CA PHE A 358 13.78 7.03 5.74
C PHE A 358 15.29 7.29 5.54
N GLY A 359 16.05 6.21 5.33
CA GLY A 359 17.51 6.24 5.22
C GLY A 359 18.04 6.86 3.92
N PRO A 360 19.38 7.07 3.86
CA PRO A 360 20.02 7.73 2.72
C PRO A 360 20.06 6.87 1.43
N HIS A 361 19.75 5.57 1.53
CA HIS A 361 19.71 4.67 0.38
C HIS A 361 18.30 4.53 -0.22
N THR A 362 17.34 5.28 0.32
CA THR A 362 15.96 5.32 -0.19
C THR A 362 15.96 5.89 -1.60
N TYR A 363 15.23 5.22 -2.49
CA TYR A 363 15.03 5.68 -3.85
C TYR A 363 13.55 5.65 -4.22
N SER A 364 13.14 6.53 -5.11
CA SER A 364 11.74 6.75 -5.37
C SER A 364 11.46 7.26 -6.79
N HIS A 365 10.19 7.26 -7.15
CA HIS A 365 9.70 8.02 -8.29
C HIS A 365 8.29 8.56 -8.02
N THR A 366 7.98 9.72 -8.62
CA THR A 366 6.67 10.34 -8.55
C THR A 366 6.01 10.41 -9.92
N GLY A 367 4.68 10.40 -9.94
CA GLY A 367 3.85 10.63 -11.13
C GLY A 367 3.11 11.96 -11.02
N TYR A 368 2.96 12.65 -12.14
CA TYR A 368 2.25 13.93 -12.23
C TYR A 368 0.80 13.83 -11.77
N THR A 369 0.14 12.73 -12.08
CA THR A 369 -1.24 12.42 -11.70
C THR A 369 -1.48 12.29 -10.18
N GLY A 370 -0.41 12.21 -9.39
CA GLY A 370 -0.47 12.09 -7.93
C GLY A 370 0.19 10.83 -7.39
N THR A 371 0.54 9.88 -8.23
CA THR A 371 1.14 8.60 -7.85
C THR A 371 2.58 8.74 -7.33
N SER A 372 2.99 7.85 -6.44
CA SER A 372 4.39 7.75 -5.98
C SER A 372 4.75 6.36 -5.49
N ILE A 373 6.02 6.00 -5.65
CA ILE A 373 6.63 4.77 -5.18
C ILE A 373 7.91 5.15 -4.44
N VAL A 374 8.03 4.74 -3.19
CA VAL A 374 9.23 4.92 -2.35
C VAL A 374 9.71 3.54 -1.93
N ILE A 375 11.00 3.26 -2.09
CA ILE A 375 11.62 1.98 -1.74
C ILE A 375 12.81 2.27 -0.84
N ASP A 376 12.73 1.81 0.40
CA ASP A 376 13.83 1.91 1.36
C ASP A 376 14.48 0.54 1.60
N PRO A 377 15.68 0.30 1.04
CA PRO A 377 16.36 -0.98 1.21
C PRO A 377 16.93 -1.19 2.61
N ASP A 378 17.13 -0.12 3.40
CA ASP A 378 17.72 -0.23 4.73
C ASP A 378 16.75 -0.87 5.73
N THR A 379 15.45 -0.63 5.56
CA THR A 379 14.40 -1.20 6.40
C THR A 379 13.55 -2.26 5.68
N ASP A 380 13.90 -2.57 4.42
CA ASP A 380 13.14 -3.47 3.54
C ASP A 380 11.65 -3.08 3.48
N THR A 381 11.41 -1.77 3.28
CA THR A 381 10.06 -1.18 3.29
C THR A 381 9.81 -0.44 1.98
N SER A 382 8.61 -0.61 1.41
CA SER A 382 8.16 0.18 0.26
C SER A 382 6.83 0.86 0.57
N VAL A 383 6.68 2.11 0.12
CA VAL A 383 5.45 2.91 0.25
C VAL A 383 4.92 3.21 -1.14
N ILE A 384 3.69 2.78 -1.40
CA ILE A 384 2.99 2.97 -2.66
C ILE A 384 1.78 3.85 -2.35
N LEU A 385 1.81 5.10 -2.83
CA LEU A 385 0.71 6.04 -2.65
C LEU A 385 0.18 6.44 -4.02
N LEU A 386 -1.05 6.03 -4.32
CA LEU A 386 -1.71 6.25 -5.60
C LEU A 386 -2.85 7.24 -5.40
N ILE A 387 -2.76 8.39 -6.04
CA ILE A 387 -3.73 9.48 -5.96
C ILE A 387 -4.10 9.90 -7.39
N ASN A 388 -5.35 10.20 -7.65
CA ASN A 388 -5.80 10.83 -8.90
C ASN A 388 -5.93 12.35 -8.73
N ALA A 389 -4.86 13.00 -8.30
CA ALA A 389 -4.84 14.41 -7.90
C ALA A 389 -5.25 15.40 -9.02
N VAL A 390 -5.06 15.02 -10.29
CA VAL A 390 -5.45 15.83 -11.46
C VAL A 390 -6.92 15.65 -11.85
N HIS A 391 -7.71 14.87 -11.09
CA HIS A 391 -9.13 14.68 -11.35
C HIS A 391 -10.00 15.57 -10.43
N PRO A 392 -11.03 16.23 -10.94
CA PRO A 392 -11.33 16.43 -12.37
C PRO A 392 -10.50 17.56 -12.99
N LYS A 393 -9.72 18.30 -12.22
CA LYS A 393 -8.88 19.43 -12.64
C LYS A 393 -7.50 19.34 -11.99
N ASP A 394 -6.50 19.78 -12.73
CA ASP A 394 -5.10 19.86 -12.28
C ASP A 394 -4.87 21.12 -11.41
N GLU A 395 -5.41 21.11 -10.19
CA GLU A 395 -5.36 22.24 -9.24
C GLU A 395 -4.73 21.84 -7.88
N HIS A 396 -4.35 20.57 -7.69
CA HIS A 396 -3.94 20.04 -6.39
C HIS A 396 -2.47 19.63 -6.34
N SER A 397 -1.77 20.07 -5.30
CA SER A 397 -0.40 19.64 -5.03
C SER A 397 -0.38 18.58 -3.93
N VAL A 398 0.19 17.41 -4.25
CA VAL A 398 0.35 16.29 -3.30
C VAL A 398 1.78 16.10 -2.80
N VAL A 399 2.68 17.04 -3.09
CA VAL A 399 4.10 16.95 -2.71
C VAL A 399 4.25 16.79 -1.20
N ARG A 400 3.59 17.66 -0.41
CA ARG A 400 3.64 17.60 1.05
C ARG A 400 3.00 16.32 1.60
N LEU A 401 1.85 15.90 1.04
CA LEU A 401 1.15 14.69 1.46
C LEU A 401 2.04 13.44 1.33
N ARG A 402 2.76 13.31 0.20
CA ARG A 402 3.68 12.18 -0.03
C ARG A 402 4.73 12.08 1.07
N SER A 403 5.35 13.21 1.46
CA SER A 403 6.34 13.27 2.55
C SER A 403 5.74 12.88 3.90
N LEU A 404 4.55 13.38 4.22
CA LEU A 404 3.87 13.07 5.49
C LEU A 404 3.52 11.58 5.60
N VAL A 405 3.05 10.97 4.50
CA VAL A 405 2.75 9.54 4.44
C VAL A 405 4.03 8.72 4.60
N ALA A 406 5.11 9.06 3.90
CA ALA A 406 6.40 8.39 4.04
C ALA A 406 6.94 8.49 5.48
N ASN A 407 6.84 9.65 6.12
CA ASN A 407 7.22 9.85 7.53
C ASN A 407 6.40 8.98 8.47
N ALA A 408 5.08 8.92 8.28
CA ALA A 408 4.21 8.10 9.12
C ALA A 408 4.54 6.60 8.98
N VAL A 409 4.82 6.14 7.76
CA VAL A 409 5.24 4.75 7.51
C VAL A 409 6.60 4.47 8.14
N ALA A 410 7.61 5.32 7.94
CA ALA A 410 8.92 5.16 8.56
C ALA A 410 8.85 5.14 10.09
N ALA A 411 8.06 6.05 10.69
CA ALA A 411 7.84 6.11 12.14
C ALA A 411 7.08 4.89 12.70
N SER A 412 6.38 4.14 11.85
CA SER A 412 5.69 2.91 12.27
C SER A 412 6.61 1.73 12.48
N ILE A 413 7.85 1.78 11.95
CA ILE A 413 8.83 0.70 12.05
C ILE A 413 9.35 0.60 13.49
N GLN A 414 9.27 -0.59 14.08
CA GLN A 414 9.68 -0.86 15.46
C GLN A 414 10.76 -1.94 15.52
N PRO A 415 11.77 -1.79 16.39
CA PRO A 415 12.85 -2.79 16.51
C PRO A 415 12.38 -4.10 17.15
N THR A 416 11.36 -4.05 18.02
CA THR A 416 10.80 -5.22 18.72
C THR A 416 9.28 -5.11 18.77
N PRO A 417 8.55 -5.64 17.78
CA PRO A 417 7.09 -5.64 17.80
C PRO A 417 6.57 -6.60 18.88
N ARG A 418 5.42 -6.29 19.49
CA ARG A 418 4.65 -7.31 20.20
C ARG A 418 4.16 -8.33 19.17
N THR A 419 4.33 -9.59 19.50
CA THR A 419 3.80 -10.70 18.71
C THR A 419 2.56 -11.26 19.37
N TYR A 420 1.53 -11.52 18.58
CA TYR A 420 0.27 -12.11 19.01
C TYR A 420 0.10 -13.49 18.36
N THR A 421 -1.01 -14.16 18.67
CA THR A 421 -1.32 -15.47 18.08
C THR A 421 -1.74 -15.33 16.60
N ASP A 422 -1.61 -16.41 15.82
CA ASP A 422 -2.10 -16.44 14.44
C ASP A 422 -3.61 -16.11 14.35
N HIS A 423 -4.39 -16.60 15.33
CA HIS A 423 -5.82 -16.28 15.43
C HIS A 423 -6.06 -14.78 15.62
N TYR A 424 -5.25 -14.11 16.46
CA TYR A 424 -5.33 -12.65 16.62
C TYR A 424 -5.15 -11.95 15.27
N TYR A 425 -4.12 -12.31 14.51
CA TYR A 425 -3.85 -11.68 13.22
C TYR A 425 -4.91 -11.96 12.17
N GLN A 426 -5.49 -13.16 12.14
CA GLN A 426 -6.62 -13.48 11.27
C GLN A 426 -7.84 -12.61 11.59
N ARG A 427 -8.19 -12.48 12.87
CA ARG A 427 -9.31 -11.63 13.30
C ARG A 427 -9.02 -10.14 13.08
N PHE A 428 -7.78 -9.70 13.31
CA PHE A 428 -7.35 -8.34 13.05
C PHE A 428 -7.58 -7.96 11.57
N LEU A 429 -7.14 -8.81 10.63
CA LEU A 429 -7.34 -8.60 9.20
C LEU A 429 -8.82 -8.66 8.81
N GLN A 430 -9.57 -9.58 9.37
CA GLN A 430 -11.03 -9.65 9.17
C GLN A 430 -11.70 -8.33 9.56
N PHE A 431 -11.34 -7.75 10.72
CA PHE A 431 -11.89 -6.47 11.15
C PHE A 431 -11.52 -5.29 10.23
N MET A 432 -10.37 -5.36 9.56
CA MET A 432 -9.99 -4.37 8.55
C MET A 432 -10.83 -4.48 7.28
N ASP A 433 -11.26 -5.69 6.92
CA ASP A 433 -12.09 -5.94 5.74
C ASP A 433 -13.59 -5.69 5.99
N GLU A 434 -14.01 -5.64 7.25
CA GLU A 434 -15.39 -5.30 7.65
C GLU A 434 -15.65 -3.78 7.51
N PRO A 435 -16.93 -3.37 7.36
CA PRO A 435 -17.27 -1.96 7.41
C PRO A 435 -16.73 -1.28 8.66
N PRO A 436 -16.19 -0.05 8.56
CA PRO A 436 -15.66 0.67 9.71
C PRO A 436 -16.74 0.90 10.75
N VAL A 437 -16.33 0.94 12.01
CA VAL A 437 -17.23 1.28 13.14
C VAL A 437 -17.77 2.70 12.96
N THR A 438 -19.04 2.90 13.30
CA THR A 438 -19.77 4.16 13.15
C THR A 438 -20.31 4.67 14.50
N PRO A 439 -20.74 5.95 14.60
CA PRO A 439 -21.36 6.48 15.81
C PRO A 439 -22.70 5.84 16.20
N GLN A 440 -23.27 4.99 15.36
CA GLN A 440 -24.49 4.23 15.66
C GLN A 440 -24.18 2.91 16.35
N ASP A 441 -22.93 2.43 16.24
CA ASP A 441 -22.57 1.09 16.68
C ASP A 441 -22.39 0.97 18.19
N ILE A 442 -22.64 -0.24 18.65
CA ILE A 442 -22.36 -0.72 20.00
C ILE A 442 -21.28 -1.78 19.87
N VAL A 443 -20.14 -1.56 20.48
CA VAL A 443 -18.99 -2.45 20.37
C VAL A 443 -18.89 -3.35 21.59
N MET A 444 -18.86 -4.66 21.36
CA MET A 444 -18.48 -5.67 22.36
C MET A 444 -17.00 -5.96 22.18
N LEU A 445 -16.15 -5.48 23.09
CA LEU A 445 -14.68 -5.53 23.01
C LEU A 445 -14.10 -6.42 24.10
N GLY A 446 -13.24 -7.37 23.71
CA GLY A 446 -12.62 -8.28 24.67
C GLY A 446 -11.91 -9.47 24.04
N ASN A 447 -11.85 -10.56 24.78
CA ASN A 447 -11.15 -11.79 24.43
C ASN A 447 -12.10 -12.91 23.93
N SER A 448 -11.73 -14.19 24.18
CA SER A 448 -12.53 -15.36 23.82
C SER A 448 -13.95 -15.34 24.36
N LEU A 449 -14.15 -14.84 25.57
CA LEU A 449 -15.49 -14.72 26.16
C LEU A 449 -16.39 -13.82 25.32
N THR A 450 -15.84 -12.73 24.79
CA THR A 450 -16.54 -11.81 23.89
C THR A 450 -16.72 -12.41 22.49
N GLU A 451 -15.66 -13.01 21.91
CA GLU A 451 -15.72 -13.61 20.58
C GLU A 451 -16.75 -14.75 20.51
N ASN A 452 -16.69 -15.67 21.48
CA ASN A 452 -17.58 -16.83 21.57
C ASN A 452 -19.06 -16.45 21.81
N GLY A 453 -19.32 -15.21 22.21
CA GLY A 453 -20.69 -14.67 22.27
C GLY A 453 -21.36 -14.63 20.89
N GLY A 454 -20.60 -14.71 19.79
CA GLY A 454 -21.12 -14.74 18.43
C GLY A 454 -21.86 -13.46 18.05
N ASP A 455 -23.09 -13.57 17.57
CA ASP A 455 -23.93 -12.42 17.24
C ASP A 455 -24.56 -11.81 18.50
N TRP A 456 -23.89 -10.82 19.06
CA TRP A 456 -24.38 -10.09 20.22
C TRP A 456 -25.63 -9.27 19.92
N GLY A 457 -25.85 -8.83 18.68
CA GLY A 457 -27.05 -8.12 18.27
C GLY A 457 -28.28 -9.02 18.41
N GLN A 458 -28.20 -10.23 17.90
CA GLN A 458 -29.24 -11.26 18.04
C GLN A 458 -29.46 -11.63 19.51
N ARG A 459 -28.41 -11.86 20.29
CA ARG A 459 -28.50 -12.24 21.70
C ARG A 459 -29.16 -11.15 22.56
N LEU A 460 -28.80 -9.90 22.36
CA LEU A 460 -29.30 -8.75 23.12
C LEU A 460 -30.66 -8.25 22.60
N GLY A 461 -31.00 -8.54 21.35
CA GLY A 461 -32.12 -7.92 20.63
C GLY A 461 -31.86 -6.45 20.33
N TRP A 462 -30.61 -6.07 20.08
CA TRP A 462 -30.18 -4.71 19.77
C TRP A 462 -29.72 -4.62 18.31
N LYS A 463 -29.87 -3.43 17.72
CA LYS A 463 -29.35 -3.13 16.39
C LYS A 463 -27.94 -2.52 16.50
N HIS A 464 -27.16 -2.63 15.43
CA HIS A 464 -25.83 -2.03 15.31
C HIS A 464 -24.85 -2.51 16.41
N VAL A 465 -24.84 -3.81 16.70
CA VAL A 465 -23.88 -4.41 17.63
C VAL A 465 -22.81 -5.13 16.85
N VAL A 466 -21.56 -4.77 17.10
CA VAL A 466 -20.40 -5.41 16.47
C VAL A 466 -19.57 -6.16 17.51
N ASN A 467 -19.16 -7.37 17.16
CA ASN A 467 -18.31 -8.21 18.01
C ASN A 467 -16.85 -7.97 17.66
N ARG A 468 -16.11 -7.36 18.58
CA ARG A 468 -14.67 -7.13 18.50
C ARG A 468 -13.91 -7.93 19.57
N GLY A 469 -14.34 -9.19 19.79
CA GLY A 469 -13.62 -10.18 20.60
C GLY A 469 -12.57 -10.91 19.79
N ILE A 470 -11.45 -11.29 20.44
CA ILE A 470 -10.40 -12.16 19.87
C ILE A 470 -10.00 -13.21 20.90
N ILE A 471 -10.10 -14.50 20.54
CA ILE A 471 -9.65 -15.62 21.39
C ILE A 471 -8.18 -15.48 21.74
N GLY A 472 -7.86 -15.60 23.03
CA GLY A 472 -6.49 -15.49 23.53
C GLY A 472 -5.99 -14.05 23.71
N ASP A 473 -6.81 -13.03 23.40
CA ASP A 473 -6.39 -11.64 23.48
C ASP A 473 -6.12 -11.18 24.91
N GLU A 474 -5.10 -10.36 25.06
CA GLU A 474 -4.67 -9.73 26.29
C GLU A 474 -5.02 -8.24 26.30
N VAL A 475 -4.84 -7.57 27.43
CA VAL A 475 -5.12 -6.13 27.54
C VAL A 475 -4.36 -5.32 26.49
N MET A 476 -3.09 -5.64 26.25
CA MET A 476 -2.29 -4.90 25.29
C MET A 476 -2.66 -5.22 23.83
N GLY A 477 -3.17 -6.41 23.53
CA GLY A 477 -3.71 -6.73 22.22
C GLY A 477 -4.96 -5.90 21.90
N VAL A 478 -5.86 -5.75 22.89
CA VAL A 478 -6.99 -4.81 22.78
C VAL A 478 -6.49 -3.38 22.60
N TYR A 479 -5.52 -2.93 23.39
CA TYR A 479 -4.96 -1.59 23.30
C TYR A 479 -4.41 -1.28 21.90
N ASP A 480 -3.63 -2.20 21.33
CA ASP A 480 -2.98 -1.99 20.03
C ASP A 480 -3.99 -1.90 18.87
N ARG A 481 -5.14 -2.61 18.94
CA ARG A 481 -6.20 -2.57 17.89
C ARG A 481 -7.32 -1.57 18.11
N LEU A 482 -7.27 -0.71 19.14
CA LEU A 482 -8.26 0.35 19.36
C LEU A 482 -8.38 1.32 18.16
N HIS A 483 -7.33 1.47 17.34
CA HIS A 483 -7.36 2.29 16.14
C HIS A 483 -8.37 1.81 15.08
N GLN A 484 -8.81 0.54 15.13
CA GLN A 484 -9.87 0.01 14.26
C GLN A 484 -11.28 0.38 14.75
N ILE A 485 -11.41 0.93 15.97
CA ILE A 485 -12.67 1.16 16.65
C ILE A 485 -12.90 2.65 16.92
N LEU A 486 -11.90 3.32 17.53
CA LEU A 486 -12.08 4.66 18.08
C LEU A 486 -12.32 5.77 17.03
N PRO A 487 -11.76 5.71 15.80
CA PRO A 487 -12.10 6.68 14.76
C PRO A 487 -13.59 6.72 14.39
N GLY A 488 -14.30 5.59 14.57
CA GLY A 488 -15.74 5.51 14.33
C GLY A 488 -16.61 6.10 15.45
N HIS A 489 -16.03 6.45 16.58
CA HIS A 489 -16.72 7.03 17.75
C HIS A 489 -18.02 6.28 18.12
N PRO A 490 -17.94 4.96 18.41
CA PRO A 490 -19.13 4.16 18.65
C PRO A 490 -19.99 4.75 19.78
N ARG A 491 -21.30 4.61 19.67
CA ARG A 491 -22.24 5.10 20.70
C ARG A 491 -21.95 4.51 22.08
N LYS A 492 -21.62 3.19 22.11
CA LYS A 492 -21.33 2.46 23.35
C LYS A 492 -20.19 1.48 23.11
N LEU A 493 -19.37 1.27 24.14
CA LEU A 493 -18.32 0.28 24.15
C LEU A 493 -18.36 -0.51 25.46
N PHE A 494 -18.50 -1.84 25.38
CA PHE A 494 -18.49 -2.75 26.49
C PHE A 494 -17.15 -3.49 26.52
N LEU A 495 -16.30 -3.22 27.50
CA LEU A 495 -14.95 -3.79 27.63
C LEU A 495 -14.91 -4.89 28.68
N LEU A 496 -14.49 -6.11 28.29
CA LEU A 496 -14.15 -7.21 29.19
C LEU A 496 -12.86 -7.87 28.75
N ILE A 497 -11.77 -7.68 29.51
CA ILE A 497 -10.40 -8.14 29.16
C ILE A 497 -9.56 -8.32 30.42
N GLY A 498 -8.56 -9.23 30.40
CA GLY A 498 -7.54 -9.39 31.46
C GLY A 498 -7.35 -10.82 31.96
N ILE A 499 -8.25 -11.78 31.65
CA ILE A 499 -8.10 -13.16 32.16
C ILE A 499 -6.92 -13.90 31.55
N ASN A 500 -6.56 -13.60 30.30
CA ASN A 500 -5.38 -14.17 29.64
C ASN A 500 -4.09 -13.61 30.25
N ASP A 501 -4.09 -12.34 30.65
CA ASP A 501 -2.99 -11.72 31.38
C ASP A 501 -2.76 -12.41 32.75
N VAL A 502 -3.84 -12.82 33.43
CA VAL A 502 -3.76 -13.66 34.66
C VAL A 502 -3.08 -14.99 34.36
N SER A 503 -3.45 -15.64 33.26
CA SER A 503 -2.86 -16.92 32.83
C SER A 503 -1.37 -16.79 32.51
N HIS A 504 -0.93 -15.63 32.04
CA HIS A 504 0.49 -15.32 31.78
C HIS A 504 1.25 -14.80 33.01
N GLY A 505 0.60 -14.81 34.18
CA GLY A 505 1.24 -14.57 35.46
C GLY A 505 1.39 -13.10 35.86
N LEU A 506 0.69 -12.17 35.17
CA LEU A 506 0.68 -10.77 35.58
C LEU A 506 -0.05 -10.62 36.94
N THR A 507 0.41 -9.65 37.73
CA THR A 507 -0.23 -9.32 39.02
C THR A 507 -1.53 -8.52 38.79
N ALA A 508 -2.40 -8.52 39.80
CA ALA A 508 -3.65 -7.76 39.75
C ALA A 508 -3.42 -6.26 39.49
N ASP A 509 -2.42 -5.66 40.12
CA ASP A 509 -2.05 -4.25 39.93
C ASP A 509 -1.55 -3.98 38.51
N SER A 510 -0.71 -4.88 37.99
CA SER A 510 -0.21 -4.75 36.60
C SER A 510 -1.35 -4.79 35.59
N ILE A 511 -2.29 -5.75 35.73
CA ILE A 511 -3.45 -5.89 34.84
C ILE A 511 -4.36 -4.66 34.94
N ALA A 512 -4.66 -4.21 36.15
CA ALA A 512 -5.46 -3.00 36.37
C ALA A 512 -4.79 -1.75 35.78
N GLY A 513 -3.45 -1.64 35.86
CA GLY A 513 -2.66 -0.58 35.27
C GLY A 513 -2.74 -0.58 33.74
N LEU A 514 -2.65 -1.74 33.09
CA LEU A 514 -2.81 -1.88 31.64
C LEU A 514 -4.24 -1.54 31.18
N ILE A 515 -5.25 -1.98 31.95
CA ILE A 515 -6.67 -1.63 31.67
C ILE A 515 -6.88 -0.12 31.85
N ARG A 516 -6.25 0.51 32.82
CA ARG A 516 -6.25 1.98 33.01
C ARG A 516 -5.75 2.69 31.73
N LEU A 517 -4.60 2.30 31.20
CA LEU A 517 -4.07 2.87 29.96
C LEU A 517 -5.06 2.73 28.79
N THR A 518 -5.72 1.58 28.72
CA THR A 518 -6.73 1.29 27.69
C THR A 518 -7.95 2.21 27.83
N VAL A 519 -8.49 2.35 29.04
CA VAL A 519 -9.61 3.23 29.37
C VAL A 519 -9.27 4.70 29.08
N GLU A 520 -8.10 5.15 29.53
CA GLU A 520 -7.65 6.53 29.29
C GLU A 520 -7.49 6.84 27.81
N ARG A 521 -6.99 5.88 27.02
CA ARG A 521 -6.90 6.03 25.57
C ARG A 521 -8.29 6.13 24.92
N ILE A 522 -9.23 5.24 25.29
CA ILE A 522 -10.61 5.29 24.78
C ILE A 522 -11.23 6.65 25.08
N ARG A 523 -11.11 7.15 26.29
CA ARG A 523 -11.68 8.44 26.70
C ARG A 523 -11.06 9.63 25.98
N ARG A 524 -9.76 9.59 25.73
CA ARG A 524 -9.06 10.65 25.02
C ARG A 524 -9.39 10.68 23.54
N GLU A 525 -9.39 9.52 22.88
CA GLU A 525 -9.54 9.40 21.43
C GLU A 525 -11.02 9.32 20.98
N SER A 526 -11.94 8.96 21.89
CA SER A 526 -13.39 8.89 21.60
C SER A 526 -14.21 9.35 22.82
N PRO A 527 -14.13 10.63 23.23
CA PRO A 527 -14.76 11.13 24.46
C PRO A 527 -16.30 11.04 24.45
N GLN A 528 -16.93 10.98 23.27
CA GLN A 528 -18.38 10.82 23.12
C GLN A 528 -18.85 9.37 23.25
N THR A 529 -17.95 8.39 23.23
CA THR A 529 -18.31 6.98 23.41
C THR A 529 -18.65 6.70 24.87
N HIS A 530 -19.85 6.15 25.12
CA HIS A 530 -20.23 5.70 26.45
C HIS A 530 -19.53 4.37 26.77
N LEU A 531 -18.52 4.41 27.63
CA LEU A 531 -17.70 3.26 28.00
C LEU A 531 -18.28 2.53 29.23
N TYR A 532 -18.51 1.23 29.07
CA TYR A 532 -18.86 0.31 30.14
C TYR A 532 -17.68 -0.62 30.41
N LEU A 533 -17.09 -0.54 31.61
CA LEU A 533 -16.07 -1.48 32.07
C LEU A 533 -16.75 -2.64 32.79
N GLN A 534 -16.53 -3.85 32.33
CA GLN A 534 -17.11 -5.04 32.95
C GLN A 534 -16.12 -5.74 33.85
N SER A 535 -16.58 -6.30 34.97
CA SER A 535 -15.74 -7.16 35.81
C SER A 535 -15.30 -8.41 35.06
N LEU A 536 -14.13 -8.94 35.35
CA LEU A 536 -13.74 -10.29 34.94
C LEU A 536 -14.71 -11.30 35.54
N LEU A 537 -14.98 -12.38 34.79
CA LEU A 537 -15.79 -13.51 35.27
C LEU A 537 -14.94 -14.42 36.17
N PRO A 538 -15.56 -15.14 37.13
CA PRO A 538 -14.85 -16.14 37.93
C PRO A 538 -14.36 -17.30 37.07
N ILE A 539 -13.40 -18.06 37.60
CA ILE A 539 -12.90 -19.30 36.99
C ILE A 539 -13.21 -20.50 37.87
N ASN A 540 -13.14 -21.70 37.31
CA ASN A 540 -13.31 -22.96 38.07
C ASN A 540 -12.16 -23.91 37.74
N GLU A 541 -11.16 -23.91 38.64
CA GLU A 541 -9.93 -24.69 38.48
C GLU A 541 -10.15 -26.21 38.57
N SER A 542 -11.32 -26.65 39.13
CA SER A 542 -11.61 -28.07 39.28
C SER A 542 -11.76 -28.84 37.96
N PHE A 543 -11.95 -28.12 36.84
CA PHE A 543 -11.94 -28.73 35.52
C PHE A 543 -10.54 -29.14 35.02
N GLY A 544 -9.46 -28.59 35.62
CA GLY A 544 -8.08 -28.94 35.32
C GLY A 544 -7.61 -28.62 33.87
N ARG A 545 -8.42 -27.98 33.06
CA ARG A 545 -8.12 -27.73 31.64
C ARG A 545 -7.09 -26.61 31.43
N TYR A 546 -7.18 -25.55 32.21
CA TYR A 546 -6.30 -24.37 32.11
C TYR A 546 -5.28 -24.34 33.25
N ARG A 547 -4.20 -25.09 33.08
CA ARG A 547 -3.15 -25.24 34.12
C ARG A 547 -2.50 -23.92 34.56
N LEU A 548 -2.41 -22.95 33.64
CA LEU A 548 -1.84 -21.62 33.90
C LEU A 548 -2.73 -20.76 34.81
N LEU A 549 -4.01 -21.14 34.99
CA LEU A 549 -4.95 -20.49 35.90
C LEU A 549 -5.03 -21.18 37.27
N THR A 550 -4.27 -22.26 37.50
CA THR A 550 -4.26 -22.96 38.80
C THR A 550 -3.74 -22.02 39.90
N GLY A 551 -4.49 -21.93 41.03
CA GLY A 551 -4.18 -21.03 42.14
C GLY A 551 -4.54 -19.56 41.88
N LYS A 552 -5.33 -19.26 40.83
CA LYS A 552 -5.65 -17.87 40.44
C LYS A 552 -7.11 -17.46 40.75
N THR A 553 -7.93 -18.36 41.32
CA THR A 553 -9.33 -18.06 41.69
C THR A 553 -9.46 -16.77 42.51
N GLU A 554 -8.57 -16.55 43.49
CA GLU A 554 -8.59 -15.37 44.34
C GLU A 554 -7.97 -14.11 43.68
N THR A 555 -7.25 -14.25 42.60
CA THR A 555 -6.69 -13.09 41.83
C THR A 555 -7.78 -12.31 41.09
N VAL A 556 -8.80 -13.00 40.60
CA VAL A 556 -9.87 -12.37 39.83
C VAL A 556 -10.68 -11.33 40.64
N PRO A 557 -11.16 -11.62 41.85
CA PRO A 557 -11.87 -10.61 42.65
C PRO A 557 -10.95 -9.44 43.07
N GLN A 558 -9.63 -9.66 43.24
CA GLN A 558 -8.68 -8.57 43.50
C GLN A 558 -8.62 -7.61 42.29
N ILE A 559 -8.50 -8.13 41.07
CA ILE A 559 -8.55 -7.31 39.84
C ILE A 559 -9.87 -6.55 39.78
N ASN A 560 -11.01 -7.22 40.02
CA ASN A 560 -12.33 -6.59 39.93
C ASN A 560 -12.50 -5.45 40.95
N ALA A 561 -11.89 -5.56 42.12
CA ALA A 561 -11.86 -4.47 43.11
C ALA A 561 -11.13 -3.23 42.56
N LEU A 562 -9.94 -3.43 41.93
CA LEU A 562 -9.17 -2.37 41.30
C LEU A 562 -9.91 -1.77 40.07
N LEU A 563 -10.60 -2.59 39.27
CA LEU A 563 -11.39 -2.12 38.14
C LEU A 563 -12.59 -1.27 38.57
N ARG A 564 -13.24 -1.63 39.68
CA ARG A 564 -14.33 -0.82 40.25
C ARG A 564 -13.82 0.54 40.70
N GLU A 565 -12.65 0.60 41.33
CA GLU A 565 -12.00 1.85 41.74
C GLU A 565 -11.61 2.67 40.51
N LEU A 566 -10.99 2.06 39.49
CA LEU A 566 -10.66 2.68 38.22
C LEU A 566 -11.92 3.30 37.55
N ALA A 567 -13.02 2.57 37.52
CA ALA A 567 -14.24 3.08 36.91
C ALA A 567 -14.78 4.30 37.67
N ARG A 568 -14.69 4.31 39.01
CA ARG A 568 -15.05 5.47 39.85
C ARG A 568 -14.16 6.69 39.57
N GLU A 569 -12.85 6.48 39.54
CA GLU A 569 -11.86 7.54 39.23
C GLU A 569 -12.06 8.14 37.84
N GLN A 570 -12.30 7.28 36.87
CA GLN A 570 -12.49 7.68 35.49
C GLN A 570 -13.94 8.12 35.16
N GLN A 571 -14.86 8.07 36.13
CA GLN A 571 -16.27 8.44 35.98
C GLN A 571 -16.95 7.69 34.80
N ILE A 572 -16.70 6.38 34.69
CA ILE A 572 -17.31 5.48 33.71
C ILE A 572 -18.17 4.42 34.43
N ASP A 573 -19.11 3.83 33.69
CA ASP A 573 -19.97 2.79 34.25
C ASP A 573 -19.19 1.48 34.49
N PHE A 574 -19.35 0.91 35.68
CA PHE A 574 -18.85 -0.42 36.02
C PHE A 574 -19.99 -1.43 36.06
N ILE A 575 -19.87 -2.51 35.29
CA ILE A 575 -20.84 -3.61 35.29
C ILE A 575 -20.26 -4.78 36.05
N ASP A 576 -20.73 -4.98 37.26
CA ASP A 576 -20.30 -6.11 38.10
C ASP A 576 -21.01 -7.39 37.68
N LEU A 577 -20.37 -8.17 36.82
CA LEU A 577 -20.85 -9.47 36.37
C LEU A 577 -20.44 -10.59 37.32
N PHE A 578 -19.33 -10.45 38.02
CA PHE A 578 -18.69 -11.51 38.80
C PHE A 578 -19.63 -12.25 39.74
N PRO A 579 -20.43 -11.58 40.61
CA PRO A 579 -21.31 -12.28 41.57
C PRO A 579 -22.46 -13.04 40.92
N LEU A 580 -22.77 -12.74 39.64
CA LEU A 580 -23.84 -13.45 38.90
C LEU A 580 -23.40 -14.85 38.46
N PHE A 581 -22.10 -15.13 38.47
CA PHE A 581 -21.51 -16.34 37.94
C PHE A 581 -20.87 -17.23 39.02
N THR A 582 -20.71 -16.73 40.25
CA THR A 582 -20.09 -17.49 41.35
C THR A 582 -21.05 -18.48 42.01
N GLU A 583 -20.48 -19.59 42.49
CA GLU A 583 -21.15 -20.45 43.46
C GLU A 583 -21.39 -19.66 44.77
N LYS A 584 -22.53 -19.90 45.40
CA LYS A 584 -22.93 -19.12 46.58
C LYS A 584 -21.88 -19.18 47.68
N GLY A 585 -21.38 -18.01 48.12
CA GLY A 585 -20.38 -17.86 49.18
C GLY A 585 -18.95 -18.19 48.76
N THR A 586 -18.68 -18.32 47.49
CA THR A 586 -17.35 -18.60 46.95
C THR A 586 -16.97 -17.62 45.82
N ASN A 587 -15.70 -17.68 45.34
CA ASN A 587 -15.20 -16.97 44.17
C ASN A 587 -15.12 -17.88 42.92
N VAL A 588 -15.71 -19.08 42.97
CA VAL A 588 -15.60 -20.13 41.96
C VAL A 588 -16.75 -20.02 40.96
N LEU A 589 -16.42 -20.14 39.66
CA LEU A 589 -17.43 -20.18 38.59
C LEU A 589 -18.35 -21.39 38.74
N ARG A 590 -19.67 -21.18 38.71
CA ARG A 590 -20.66 -22.26 38.75
C ARG A 590 -20.46 -23.24 37.59
N LYS A 591 -20.41 -24.54 37.93
CA LYS A 591 -20.14 -25.63 36.98
C LYS A 591 -21.13 -25.71 35.83
N GLU A 592 -22.41 -25.45 36.12
CA GLU A 592 -23.49 -25.48 35.13
C GLU A 592 -23.42 -24.34 34.10
N LEU A 593 -22.55 -23.32 34.29
CA LEU A 593 -22.43 -22.18 33.39
C LEU A 593 -21.23 -22.27 32.45
N THR A 594 -20.43 -23.32 32.58
CA THR A 594 -19.20 -23.49 31.85
C THR A 594 -19.04 -24.91 31.31
N THR A 595 -18.22 -25.06 30.26
CA THR A 595 -17.84 -26.38 29.73
C THR A 595 -16.43 -26.79 30.07
N ASP A 596 -15.59 -25.86 30.48
CA ASP A 596 -14.15 -26.06 30.66
C ASP A 596 -13.55 -25.34 31.89
N GLY A 597 -14.38 -24.66 32.66
CA GLY A 597 -13.97 -23.91 33.86
C GLY A 597 -13.57 -22.44 33.58
N LEU A 598 -13.65 -21.98 32.32
CA LEU A 598 -13.34 -20.61 31.89
C LEU A 598 -14.41 -20.06 30.96
N HIS A 599 -14.69 -20.77 29.87
CA HIS A 599 -15.63 -20.31 28.85
C HIS A 599 -17.08 -20.65 29.21
N LEU A 600 -17.98 -19.74 28.85
CA LEU A 600 -19.39 -19.90 29.13
C LEU A 600 -20.08 -20.85 28.15
N ASN A 601 -21.02 -21.59 28.64
CA ASN A 601 -22.03 -22.26 27.81
C ASN A 601 -23.23 -21.32 27.56
N GLU A 602 -24.28 -21.81 26.89
CA GLU A 602 -25.45 -20.99 26.54
C GLU A 602 -26.20 -20.45 27.78
N ASP A 603 -26.20 -21.19 28.89
CA ASP A 603 -26.84 -20.72 30.14
C ASP A 603 -26.04 -19.56 30.73
N GLY A 604 -24.71 -19.62 30.69
CA GLY A 604 -23.82 -18.53 31.08
C GLY A 604 -24.06 -17.28 30.22
N TYR A 605 -24.14 -17.42 28.91
CA TYR A 605 -24.42 -16.27 28.03
C TYR A 605 -25.82 -15.69 28.27
N ARG A 606 -26.85 -16.49 28.60
CA ARG A 606 -28.16 -15.95 28.97
C ARG A 606 -28.12 -15.05 30.21
N ILE A 607 -27.30 -15.40 31.21
CA ILE A 607 -27.11 -14.56 32.41
C ILE A 607 -26.43 -13.26 32.02
N TRP A 608 -25.36 -13.31 31.20
CA TRP A 608 -24.63 -12.12 30.76
C TRP A 608 -25.56 -11.17 29.96
N VAL A 609 -26.25 -11.70 28.98
CA VAL A 609 -27.23 -10.96 28.18
C VAL A 609 -28.30 -10.30 29.07
N LYS A 610 -28.83 -11.03 30.06
CA LYS A 610 -29.82 -10.48 31.01
C LYS A 610 -29.26 -9.30 31.80
N ALA A 611 -27.99 -9.39 32.23
CA ALA A 611 -27.29 -8.31 32.94
C ALA A 611 -27.08 -7.07 32.08
N LEU A 612 -26.84 -7.25 30.78
CA LEU A 612 -26.58 -6.14 29.86
C LEU A 612 -27.88 -5.46 29.36
N LYS A 613 -29.03 -6.13 29.35
CA LYS A 613 -30.29 -5.58 28.77
C LYS A 613 -30.70 -4.22 29.32
N LYS A 614 -30.37 -3.92 30.58
CA LYS A 614 -30.71 -2.62 31.22
C LYS A 614 -29.88 -1.45 30.70
N TYR A 615 -28.81 -1.71 29.93
CA TYR A 615 -27.92 -0.70 29.37
C TYR A 615 -28.17 -0.43 27.86
N ARG A 616 -29.36 -0.76 27.38
CA ARG A 616 -29.81 -0.57 25.99
C ARG A 616 -29.69 0.88 25.49
#